data_1f183579ac489e8f907991f94f2a7071
#
_entry.id   1f183579ac489e8f907991f94f2a7071
#
_cell.length_a   1.000
_cell.length_b   1.000
_cell.length_c   1.000
_cell.angle_alpha   90.00
_cell.angle_beta   90.00
_cell.angle_gamma   90.00
#
_symmetry.space_group_name_H-M   'P 1'
#
loop_
_entity.id
_entity.type
_entity.pdbx_description
1 polymer ?
#
loop_
_entity_poly.entity_id
_entity_poly.type
_entity_poly.pdbx_seq_one_letter_code
_entity_poly.pdbx_strand_id
1 'polypeptide(L)'
;GEEISHSAIRKRLKHLSHIPEDRHKHGLVLDFTLEQNMVLQRFRETRFEKAGFLKKDAIREYANVLIEQYDVRSGQGPVTIARSMSGGNQQKAIIARELDRDKPLIIAVQPTRGLDVGAIEYIHKQLVAERDKGKAVLLVSLELDEVMSLSDRILVLYDGQIVGQLDPKQTNIQELGLYMSGAKRDEEGGDAI
;
A
#
# COMPACT_ATOMS: atom_id res chain seq x y z
N GLY A 1 -8.05 12.78 -16.84
CA GLY A 1 -7.05 11.81 -16.39
C GLY A 1 -6.23 11.28 -17.56
N GLU A 2 -5.05 10.73 -17.28
CA GLU A 2 -4.23 10.05 -18.28
C GLU A 2 -4.50 8.54 -18.20
N GLU A 3 -4.80 7.89 -19.34
CA GLU A 3 -4.95 6.42 -19.43
C GLU A 3 -3.55 5.76 -19.32
N ILE A 4 -3.37 4.91 -18.33
CA ILE A 4 -2.08 4.25 -18.03
C ILE A 4 -2.15 2.72 -18.07
N SER A 5 -3.30 2.12 -18.37
CA SER A 5 -3.51 0.65 -18.33
C SER A 5 -2.55 -0.10 -19.24
N HIS A 6 -2.28 0.42 -20.42
CA HIS A 6 -1.34 -0.19 -21.39
C HIS A 6 0.09 0.33 -21.28
N SER A 7 0.37 1.16 -20.27
CA SER A 7 1.71 1.71 -20.07
C SER A 7 2.66 0.69 -19.44
N ALA A 8 3.96 0.80 -19.75
CA ALA A 8 4.99 0.02 -19.07
C ALA A 8 4.99 0.30 -17.57
N ILE A 9 5.37 -0.71 -16.76
CA ILE A 9 5.40 -0.64 -15.29
C ILE A 9 6.13 0.62 -14.79
N ARG A 10 7.28 0.97 -15.38
CA ARG A 10 8.05 2.17 -15.02
C ARG A 10 7.28 3.48 -15.24
N LYS A 11 6.40 3.55 -16.25
CA LYS A 11 5.55 4.72 -16.47
C LYS A 11 4.46 4.80 -15.40
N ARG A 12 3.79 3.67 -15.12
CA ARG A 12 2.77 3.59 -14.06
C ARG A 12 3.32 3.98 -12.68
N LEU A 13 4.52 3.51 -12.33
CA LEU A 13 5.17 3.83 -11.06
C LEU A 13 5.48 5.32 -10.85
N LYS A 14 5.39 6.16 -11.87
CA LYS A 14 5.46 7.62 -11.71
C LYS A 14 4.20 8.21 -11.09
N HIS A 15 3.07 7.52 -11.22
CA HIS A 15 1.74 8.03 -10.84
C HIS A 15 1.16 7.32 -9.62
N LEU A 16 1.70 6.15 -9.24
CA LEU A 16 1.14 5.37 -8.15
C LEU A 16 2.21 4.79 -7.21
N SER A 17 1.81 4.60 -5.96
CA SER A 17 2.47 3.75 -4.96
C SER A 17 1.67 2.47 -4.79
N HIS A 18 2.36 1.35 -4.51
CA HIS A 18 1.73 0.04 -4.41
C HIS A 18 2.18 -0.70 -3.14
N ILE A 19 1.25 -0.95 -2.24
CA ILE A 19 1.42 -1.81 -1.08
C ILE A 19 0.89 -3.18 -1.47
N PRO A 20 1.77 -4.19 -1.69
CA PRO A 20 1.34 -5.49 -2.20
C PRO A 20 0.76 -6.38 -1.10
N GLU A 21 -0.08 -7.35 -1.50
CA GLU A 21 -0.62 -8.37 -0.61
C GLU A 21 0.47 -9.23 0.05
N ASP A 22 1.39 -9.75 -0.76
CA ASP A 22 2.50 -10.57 -0.29
C ASP A 22 3.76 -9.74 -0.09
N ARG A 23 4.00 -9.37 1.19
CA ARG A 23 5.17 -8.58 1.59
C ARG A 23 6.50 -9.28 1.36
N HIS A 24 6.54 -10.62 1.37
CA HIS A 24 7.76 -11.39 1.19
C HIS A 24 8.10 -11.62 -0.29
N LYS A 25 7.10 -11.81 -1.12
CA LYS A 25 7.28 -12.07 -2.55
C LYS A 25 7.41 -10.79 -3.37
N HIS A 26 6.63 -9.76 -3.02
CA HIS A 26 6.50 -8.55 -3.81
C HIS A 26 6.84 -7.25 -3.06
N GLY A 27 6.86 -7.31 -1.72
CA GLY A 27 7.09 -6.13 -0.88
C GLY A 27 8.56 -5.86 -0.62
N LEU A 28 9.30 -6.82 -0.12
CA LEU A 28 10.69 -6.67 0.32
C LEU A 28 11.60 -7.71 -0.35
N VAL A 29 12.87 -7.34 -0.52
CA VAL A 29 13.95 -8.31 -0.75
C VAL A 29 14.46 -8.72 0.64
N LEU A 30 14.05 -9.91 1.10
CA LEU A 30 14.23 -10.33 2.49
C LEU A 30 15.70 -10.39 2.95
N ASP A 31 16.63 -10.72 2.04
CA ASP A 31 18.05 -10.83 2.33
C ASP A 31 18.81 -9.50 2.21
N PHE A 32 18.11 -8.43 1.82
CA PHE A 32 18.64 -7.08 1.81
C PHE A 32 18.47 -6.42 3.18
N THR A 33 19.33 -5.43 3.45
CA THR A 33 19.17 -4.55 4.61
C THR A 33 17.92 -3.67 4.45
N LEU A 34 17.47 -3.11 5.57
CA LEU A 34 16.35 -2.16 5.57
C LEU A 34 16.66 -0.95 4.69
N GLU A 35 17.86 -0.36 4.78
CA GLU A 35 18.28 0.77 3.96
C GLU A 35 18.26 0.46 2.45
N GLN A 36 18.66 -0.75 2.06
CA GLN A 36 18.60 -1.19 0.68
C GLN A 36 17.16 -1.34 0.18
N ASN A 37 16.28 -1.89 1.03
CA ASN A 37 14.86 -1.99 0.73
C ASN A 37 14.17 -0.62 0.61
N MET A 38 14.56 0.37 1.43
CA MET A 38 13.98 1.73 1.39
C MET A 38 14.24 2.44 0.04
N VAL A 39 15.40 2.21 -0.58
CA VAL A 39 15.76 2.86 -1.84
C VAL A 39 15.52 1.99 -3.08
N LEU A 40 14.95 0.79 -2.94
CA LEU A 40 14.86 -0.22 -3.99
C LEU A 40 14.27 0.29 -5.31
N GLN A 41 13.32 1.21 -5.27
CA GLN A 41 12.69 1.80 -6.45
C GLN A 41 13.30 3.15 -6.85
N ARG A 42 14.18 3.71 -6.03
CA ARG A 42 14.73 5.07 -6.14
C ARG A 42 16.26 5.12 -6.29
N PHE A 43 16.94 4.00 -6.25
CA PHE A 43 18.41 3.93 -6.21
C PHE A 43 19.12 4.66 -7.36
N ARG A 44 18.40 4.93 -8.49
CA ARG A 44 18.92 5.70 -9.63
C ARG A 44 18.73 7.21 -9.51
N GLU A 45 18.07 7.68 -8.47
CA GLU A 45 17.95 9.11 -8.24
C GLU A 45 19.34 9.71 -7.91
N THR A 46 19.59 10.92 -8.40
CA THR A 46 20.89 11.61 -8.21
C THR A 46 21.25 11.81 -6.74
N ARG A 47 20.27 11.77 -5.85
CA ARG A 47 20.49 11.73 -4.40
C ARG A 47 21.25 10.50 -3.97
N PHE A 48 20.93 9.32 -4.54
CA PHE A 48 21.45 8.01 -4.11
C PHE A 48 22.50 7.42 -5.01
N GLU A 49 22.69 7.97 -6.23
CA GLU A 49 23.64 7.46 -7.22
C GLU A 49 24.46 8.62 -7.82
N LYS A 50 25.72 8.35 -8.14
CA LYS A 50 26.59 9.23 -8.92
C LYS A 50 27.55 8.40 -9.75
N ALA A 51 27.53 8.60 -11.06
CA ALA A 51 28.45 7.94 -12.03
C ALA A 51 28.45 6.40 -11.91
N GLY A 52 27.29 5.77 -11.66
CA GLY A 52 27.15 4.32 -11.51
C GLY A 52 27.42 3.79 -10.08
N PHE A 53 27.79 4.63 -9.14
CA PHE A 53 28.11 4.25 -7.76
C PHE A 53 27.02 4.73 -6.79
N LEU A 54 26.62 3.83 -5.89
CA LEU A 54 25.66 4.16 -4.84
C LEU A 54 26.33 4.96 -3.72
N LYS A 55 25.68 6.04 -3.30
CA LYS A 55 26.09 6.89 -2.18
C LYS A 55 25.56 6.29 -0.88
N LYS A 56 26.34 5.41 -0.26
CA LYS A 56 25.92 4.64 0.92
C LYS A 56 25.48 5.53 2.09
N ASP A 57 26.19 6.64 2.33
CA ASP A 57 25.86 7.55 3.44
C ASP A 57 24.51 8.24 3.21
N ALA A 58 24.23 8.71 2.00
CA ALA A 58 22.95 9.31 1.66
C ALA A 58 21.77 8.30 1.74
N ILE A 59 22.01 7.04 1.38
CA ILE A 59 21.02 5.96 1.53
C ILE A 59 20.75 5.68 3.01
N ARG A 60 21.80 5.62 3.83
CA ARG A 60 21.68 5.40 5.28
C ARG A 60 20.96 6.54 5.99
N GLU A 61 21.32 7.77 5.68
CA GLU A 61 20.64 8.95 6.20
C GLU A 61 19.15 8.96 5.86
N TYR A 62 18.83 8.71 4.61
CA TYR A 62 17.45 8.61 4.14
C TYR A 62 16.68 7.49 4.85
N ALA A 63 17.28 6.31 5.00
CA ALA A 63 16.65 5.20 5.70
C ALA A 63 16.40 5.52 7.18
N ASN A 64 17.34 6.21 7.87
CA ASN A 64 17.14 6.65 9.25
C ASN A 64 15.94 7.59 9.39
N VAL A 65 15.78 8.55 8.47
CA VAL A 65 14.62 9.45 8.45
C VAL A 65 13.31 8.67 8.34
N LEU A 66 13.23 7.70 7.41
CA LEU A 66 12.02 6.90 7.25
C LEU A 66 11.75 5.96 8.43
N ILE A 67 12.79 5.37 9.01
CA ILE A 67 12.70 4.51 10.20
C ILE A 67 12.07 5.30 11.36
N GLU A 68 12.52 6.52 11.60
CA GLU A 68 12.00 7.39 12.64
C GLU A 68 10.57 7.86 12.32
N GLN A 69 10.35 8.40 11.14
CA GLN A 69 9.07 8.97 10.72
C GLN A 69 7.93 7.95 10.74
N TYR A 70 8.21 6.70 10.38
CA TYR A 70 7.22 5.63 10.28
C TYR A 70 7.28 4.62 11.43
N ASP A 71 8.00 4.91 12.51
CA ASP A 71 8.15 4.03 13.68
C ASP A 71 8.49 2.59 13.27
N VAL A 72 9.47 2.40 12.39
CA VAL A 72 9.93 1.07 11.96
C VAL A 72 10.93 0.56 12.99
N ARG A 73 10.54 -0.44 13.76
CA ARG A 73 11.43 -1.04 14.76
C ARG A 73 12.32 -2.10 14.13
N SER A 74 13.62 -1.95 14.30
CA SER A 74 14.63 -2.83 13.74
C SER A 74 15.79 -2.99 14.73
N GLY A 75 16.37 -4.18 14.83
CA GLY A 75 17.37 -4.49 15.86
C GLY A 75 18.71 -3.75 15.69
N GLN A 76 19.07 -3.41 14.45
CA GLN A 76 20.33 -2.76 14.09
C GLN A 76 20.12 -1.50 13.23
N GLY A 77 18.93 -0.87 13.34
CA GLY A 77 18.59 0.29 12.51
C GLY A 77 18.59 -0.04 11.02
N PRO A 78 19.12 0.86 10.17
CA PRO A 78 19.06 0.72 8.72
C PRO A 78 19.81 -0.50 8.16
N VAL A 79 20.77 -1.07 8.87
CA VAL A 79 21.53 -2.26 8.44
C VAL A 79 20.88 -3.59 8.83
N THR A 80 19.73 -3.55 9.52
CA THR A 80 18.96 -4.77 9.85
C THR A 80 18.55 -5.50 8.57
N ILE A 81 18.81 -6.80 8.51
CA ILE A 81 18.33 -7.65 7.41
C ILE A 81 16.80 -7.78 7.51
N ALA A 82 16.08 -7.52 6.43
CA ALA A 82 14.63 -7.46 6.43
C ALA A 82 13.97 -8.76 6.91
N ARG A 83 14.56 -9.90 6.62
CA ARG A 83 14.10 -11.23 7.06
C ARG A 83 14.01 -11.36 8.59
N SER A 84 14.89 -10.69 9.34
CA SER A 84 14.95 -10.77 10.81
C SER A 84 13.91 -9.90 11.53
N MET A 85 13.16 -9.07 10.77
CA MET A 85 12.16 -8.17 11.33
C MET A 85 10.82 -8.87 11.53
N SER A 86 10.02 -8.41 12.50
CA SER A 86 8.64 -8.87 12.66
C SER A 86 7.78 -8.48 11.45
N GLY A 87 6.69 -9.23 11.19
CA GLY A 87 5.78 -8.96 10.08
C GLY A 87 5.21 -7.53 10.09
N GLY A 88 4.85 -7.02 11.27
CA GLY A 88 4.38 -5.64 11.44
C GLY A 88 5.43 -4.59 11.05
N ASN A 89 6.69 -4.79 11.44
CA ASN A 89 7.77 -3.87 11.07
C ASN A 89 8.18 -4.00 9.60
N GLN A 90 8.11 -5.19 9.02
CA GLN A 90 8.26 -5.38 7.57
C GLN A 90 7.20 -4.59 6.80
N GLN A 91 5.95 -4.65 7.24
CA GLN A 91 4.85 -3.92 6.62
C GLN A 91 5.01 -2.40 6.79
N LYS A 92 5.39 -1.93 7.98
CA LYS A 92 5.72 -0.51 8.21
C LYS A 92 6.85 -0.04 7.27
N ALA A 93 7.86 -0.86 7.02
CA ALA A 93 8.94 -0.54 6.08
C ALA A 93 8.45 -0.40 4.63
N ILE A 94 7.54 -1.28 4.19
CA ILE A 94 6.91 -1.17 2.87
C ILE A 94 6.10 0.13 2.78
N ILE A 95 5.27 0.40 3.78
CA ILE A 95 4.45 1.61 3.83
C ILE A 95 5.32 2.86 3.82
N ALA A 96 6.36 2.92 4.65
CA ALA A 96 7.32 4.03 4.68
C ALA A 96 7.89 4.31 3.28
N ARG A 97 8.40 3.27 2.61
CA ARG A 97 8.95 3.37 1.27
C ARG A 97 7.93 3.85 0.23
N GLU A 98 6.71 3.29 0.26
CA GLU A 98 5.70 3.59 -0.74
C GLU A 98 5.06 4.97 -0.53
N LEU A 99 4.79 5.37 0.71
CA LEU A 99 4.17 6.67 1.00
C LEU A 99 5.15 7.84 0.84
N ASP A 100 6.44 7.67 1.18
CA ASP A 100 7.47 8.70 0.98
C ASP A 100 7.70 9.05 -0.51
N ARG A 101 7.27 8.19 -1.42
CA ARG A 101 7.30 8.48 -2.86
C ARG A 101 6.32 9.57 -3.28
N ASP A 102 5.40 9.93 -2.41
CA ASP A 102 4.44 11.03 -2.57
C ASP A 102 3.67 10.98 -3.90
N LYS A 103 3.03 9.82 -4.19
CA LYS A 103 2.26 9.62 -5.41
C LYS A 103 0.79 9.97 -5.21
N PRO A 104 0.11 10.49 -6.25
CA PRO A 104 -1.30 10.89 -6.17
C PRO A 104 -2.27 9.72 -5.99
N LEU A 105 -1.86 8.49 -6.37
CA LEU A 105 -2.65 7.27 -6.20
C LEU A 105 -1.88 6.26 -5.36
N ILE A 106 -2.54 5.70 -4.35
CA ILE A 106 -2.04 4.59 -3.53
C ILE A 106 -2.94 3.39 -3.77
N ILE A 107 -2.36 2.26 -4.17
CA ILE A 107 -3.04 0.98 -4.26
C ILE A 107 -2.57 0.13 -3.09
N ALA A 108 -3.45 -0.17 -2.14
CA ALA A 108 -3.17 -0.98 -0.97
C ALA A 108 -3.95 -2.31 -1.06
N VAL A 109 -3.23 -3.41 -1.25
CA VAL A 109 -3.82 -4.74 -1.38
C VAL A 109 -3.55 -5.53 -0.10
N GLN A 110 -4.60 -5.89 0.64
CA GLN A 110 -4.53 -6.64 1.90
C GLN A 110 -3.47 -6.06 2.88
N PRO A 111 -3.45 -4.74 3.11
CA PRO A 111 -2.32 -4.07 3.77
C PRO A 111 -2.13 -4.52 5.22
N THR A 112 -3.17 -5.06 5.84
CA THR A 112 -3.20 -5.45 7.26
C THR A 112 -3.15 -6.95 7.49
N ARG A 113 -3.11 -7.75 6.43
CA ARG A 113 -3.19 -9.22 6.50
C ARG A 113 -2.12 -9.82 7.39
N GLY A 114 -2.56 -10.59 8.41
CA GLY A 114 -1.69 -11.34 9.31
C GLY A 114 -0.86 -10.47 10.26
N LEU A 115 -1.37 -9.30 10.61
CA LEU A 115 -0.75 -8.36 11.54
C LEU A 115 -1.49 -8.33 12.88
N ASP A 116 -0.80 -7.84 13.90
CA ASP A 116 -1.40 -7.55 15.22
C ASP A 116 -2.22 -6.24 15.17
N VAL A 117 -3.11 -6.08 16.15
CA VAL A 117 -4.04 -4.93 16.23
C VAL A 117 -3.32 -3.58 16.19
N GLY A 118 -2.19 -3.46 16.87
CA GLY A 118 -1.44 -2.19 16.91
C GLY A 118 -0.85 -1.83 15.53
N ALA A 119 -0.38 -2.82 14.77
CA ALA A 119 0.10 -2.61 13.41
C ALA A 119 -1.07 -2.27 12.45
N ILE A 120 -2.23 -2.92 12.62
CA ILE A 120 -3.46 -2.63 11.83
C ILE A 120 -3.88 -1.17 12.03
N GLU A 121 -4.05 -0.74 13.27
CA GLU A 121 -4.43 0.65 13.58
C GLU A 121 -3.45 1.67 13.02
N TYR A 122 -2.15 1.37 13.11
CA TYR A 122 -1.13 2.23 12.56
C TYR A 122 -1.29 2.40 11.04
N ILE A 123 -1.48 1.29 10.31
CA ILE A 123 -1.64 1.29 8.85
C ILE A 123 -2.89 2.05 8.43
N HIS A 124 -4.01 1.82 9.11
CA HIS A 124 -5.25 2.55 8.87
C HIS A 124 -5.04 4.06 9.00
N LYS A 125 -4.39 4.51 10.07
CA LYS A 125 -4.06 5.93 10.28
C LYS A 125 -3.19 6.51 9.15
N GLN A 126 -2.22 5.75 8.64
CA GLN A 126 -1.38 6.20 7.52
C GLN A 126 -2.20 6.35 6.23
N LEU A 127 -3.05 5.37 5.88
CA LEU A 127 -3.89 5.43 4.68
C LEU A 127 -4.89 6.60 4.74
N VAL A 128 -5.54 6.79 5.88
CA VAL A 128 -6.45 7.92 6.11
C VAL A 128 -5.70 9.25 6.00
N ALA A 129 -4.52 9.37 6.59
CA ALA A 129 -3.71 10.60 6.51
C ALA A 129 -3.30 10.94 5.06
N GLU A 130 -3.04 9.93 4.22
CA GLU A 130 -2.74 10.17 2.79
C GLU A 130 -3.99 10.61 2.03
N ARG A 131 -5.17 10.03 2.31
CA ARG A 131 -6.46 10.49 1.77
C ARG A 131 -6.72 11.96 2.16
N ASP A 132 -6.50 12.31 3.41
CA ASP A 132 -6.74 13.66 3.94
C ASP A 132 -5.80 14.70 3.31
N LYS A 133 -4.65 14.28 2.75
CA LYS A 133 -3.78 15.10 1.91
C LYS A 133 -4.32 15.27 0.47
N GLY A 134 -5.49 14.72 0.15
CA GLY A 134 -6.12 14.80 -1.17
C GLY A 134 -5.66 13.72 -2.16
N LYS A 135 -5.01 12.65 -1.70
CA LYS A 135 -4.62 11.53 -2.56
C LYS A 135 -5.77 10.54 -2.74
N ALA A 136 -5.81 9.86 -3.87
CA ALA A 136 -6.69 8.73 -4.08
C ALA A 136 -6.09 7.47 -3.43
N VAL A 137 -6.90 6.73 -2.66
CA VAL A 137 -6.51 5.45 -2.07
C VAL A 137 -7.47 4.37 -2.58
N LEU A 138 -6.94 3.40 -3.31
CA LEU A 138 -7.66 2.19 -3.69
C LEU A 138 -7.27 1.09 -2.70
N LEU A 139 -8.17 0.80 -1.76
CA LEU A 139 -8.04 -0.30 -0.81
C LEU A 139 -8.69 -1.55 -1.38
N VAL A 140 -7.93 -2.64 -1.47
CA VAL A 140 -8.43 -3.98 -1.80
C VAL A 140 -8.27 -4.84 -0.56
N SER A 141 -9.37 -5.22 0.07
CA SER A 141 -9.35 -6.02 1.30
C SER A 141 -10.48 -7.05 1.32
N LEU A 142 -10.23 -8.18 2.00
CA LEU A 142 -11.24 -9.19 2.34
C LEU A 142 -11.77 -8.99 3.77
N GLU A 143 -11.16 -8.11 4.54
CA GLU A 143 -11.60 -7.76 5.89
C GLU A 143 -12.72 -6.73 5.81
N LEU A 144 -13.97 -7.18 6.02
CA LEU A 144 -15.15 -6.33 5.85
C LEU A 144 -15.14 -5.13 6.79
N ASP A 145 -14.69 -5.30 8.04
CA ASP A 145 -14.59 -4.21 9.01
C ASP A 145 -13.59 -3.13 8.55
N GLU A 146 -12.47 -3.52 7.93
CA GLU A 146 -11.51 -2.60 7.33
C GLU A 146 -12.16 -1.80 6.19
N VAL A 147 -12.83 -2.49 5.26
CA VAL A 147 -13.51 -1.86 4.13
C VAL A 147 -14.59 -0.89 4.60
N MET A 148 -15.44 -1.33 5.52
CA MET A 148 -16.54 -0.50 6.05
C MET A 148 -16.08 0.74 6.80
N SER A 149 -14.96 0.63 7.54
CA SER A 149 -14.48 1.72 8.39
C SER A 149 -13.63 2.76 7.66
N LEU A 150 -12.96 2.39 6.55
CA LEU A 150 -12.00 3.26 5.87
C LEU A 150 -12.51 3.83 4.55
N SER A 151 -13.49 3.20 3.91
CA SER A 151 -13.89 3.57 2.55
C SER A 151 -14.93 4.69 2.54
N ASP A 152 -14.83 5.57 1.55
CA ASP A 152 -15.86 6.54 1.21
C ASP A 152 -16.86 5.93 0.18
N ARG A 153 -16.43 4.91 -0.56
CA ARG A 153 -17.20 4.17 -1.56
C ARG A 153 -16.68 2.75 -1.65
N ILE A 154 -17.57 1.77 -1.72
CA ILE A 154 -17.25 0.35 -1.82
C ILE A 154 -17.67 -0.16 -3.19
N LEU A 155 -16.75 -0.84 -3.88
CA LEU A 155 -17.02 -1.59 -5.09
C LEU A 155 -16.90 -3.08 -4.76
N VAL A 156 -17.94 -3.86 -5.06
CA VAL A 156 -17.91 -5.31 -4.84
C VAL A 156 -17.63 -6.01 -6.15
N LEU A 157 -16.57 -6.84 -6.16
CA LEU A 157 -16.23 -7.67 -7.30
C LEU A 157 -16.69 -9.11 -7.07
N TYR A 158 -17.36 -9.68 -8.08
CA TYR A 158 -17.73 -11.07 -8.12
C TYR A 158 -17.56 -11.60 -9.57
N ASP A 159 -16.91 -12.73 -9.72
CA ASP A 159 -16.65 -13.36 -11.03
C ASP A 159 -16.07 -12.41 -12.09
N GLY A 160 -15.10 -11.59 -11.68
CA GLY A 160 -14.42 -10.63 -12.56
C GLY A 160 -15.23 -9.38 -12.94
N GLN A 161 -16.42 -9.19 -12.36
CA GLN A 161 -17.31 -8.05 -12.62
C GLN A 161 -17.53 -7.23 -11.36
N ILE A 162 -17.74 -5.92 -11.49
CA ILE A 162 -18.26 -5.09 -10.42
C ILE A 162 -19.78 -5.35 -10.36
N VAL A 163 -20.22 -5.98 -9.27
CA VAL A 163 -21.62 -6.36 -9.07
C VAL A 163 -22.38 -5.43 -8.17
N GLY A 164 -21.71 -4.49 -7.51
CA GLY A 164 -22.34 -3.49 -6.65
C GLY A 164 -21.43 -2.32 -6.36
N GLN A 165 -22.04 -1.14 -6.23
CA GLN A 165 -21.41 0.07 -5.74
C GLN A 165 -22.20 0.61 -4.55
N LEU A 166 -21.56 0.65 -3.37
CA LEU A 166 -22.24 0.89 -2.10
C LEU A 166 -21.61 2.07 -1.34
N ASP A 167 -22.48 2.77 -0.61
CA ASP A 167 -22.07 3.75 0.40
C ASP A 167 -21.91 3.03 1.75
N PRO A 168 -20.73 3.02 2.39
CA PRO A 168 -20.53 2.36 3.67
C PRO A 168 -21.44 2.89 4.79
N LYS A 169 -21.97 4.10 4.67
CA LYS A 169 -22.92 4.69 5.64
C LYS A 169 -24.37 4.20 5.47
N GLN A 170 -24.69 3.59 4.33
CA GLN A 170 -26.03 3.16 3.96
C GLN A 170 -26.16 1.64 3.79
N THR A 171 -25.06 0.93 3.90
CA THR A 171 -25.01 -0.53 3.78
C THR A 171 -24.56 -1.20 5.09
N ASN A 172 -24.57 -2.53 5.11
CA ASN A 172 -24.12 -3.34 6.23
C ASN A 172 -23.41 -4.60 5.74
N ILE A 173 -22.75 -5.31 6.67
CA ILE A 173 -21.96 -6.51 6.37
C ILE A 173 -22.81 -7.61 5.72
N GLN A 174 -24.08 -7.78 6.12
CA GLN A 174 -24.98 -8.79 5.54
C GLN A 174 -25.25 -8.49 4.06
N GLU A 175 -25.52 -7.24 3.74
CA GLU A 175 -25.75 -6.79 2.37
C GLU A 175 -24.51 -6.97 1.51
N LEU A 176 -23.32 -6.57 2.01
CA LEU A 176 -22.04 -6.83 1.35
C LEU A 176 -21.83 -8.31 1.06
N GLY A 177 -22.16 -9.19 2.03
CA GLY A 177 -22.09 -10.64 1.86
C GLY A 177 -22.95 -11.16 0.71
N LEU A 178 -24.14 -10.59 0.49
CA LEU A 178 -25.02 -10.96 -0.64
C LEU A 178 -24.38 -10.57 -1.99
N TYR A 179 -23.77 -9.40 -2.10
CA TYR A 179 -23.05 -9.00 -3.31
C TYR A 179 -21.80 -9.87 -3.54
N MET A 180 -21.01 -10.12 -2.48
CA MET A 180 -19.79 -10.94 -2.56
C MET A 180 -20.06 -12.39 -2.95
N SER A 181 -21.25 -12.93 -2.61
CA SER A 181 -21.68 -14.27 -3.04
C SER A 181 -22.33 -14.31 -4.42
N GLY A 182 -22.54 -13.16 -5.07
CA GLY A 182 -23.27 -13.04 -6.32
C GLY A 182 -24.79 -13.21 -6.21
N ALA A 183 -25.32 -13.34 -4.98
CA ALA A 183 -26.76 -13.44 -4.71
C ALA A 183 -27.51 -12.12 -4.91
N LYS A 184 -26.79 -11.00 -4.83
CA LYS A 184 -27.30 -9.66 -5.13
C LYS A 184 -26.38 -8.98 -6.15
N ARG A 185 -26.99 -8.24 -7.08
CA ARG A 185 -26.27 -7.39 -8.06
C ARG A 185 -27.05 -6.10 -8.23
N ASP A 186 -26.37 -5.01 -8.51
CA ASP A 186 -27.04 -3.80 -8.96
C ASP A 186 -27.64 -4.07 -10.36
N GLU A 187 -28.82 -3.51 -10.64
CA GLU A 187 -29.39 -3.60 -11.98
C GLU A 187 -28.44 -2.91 -12.97
N GLU A 188 -28.26 -3.50 -14.17
CA GLU A 188 -27.41 -2.94 -15.24
C GLU A 188 -27.89 -1.53 -15.59
N GLY A 189 -27.25 -0.51 -15.06
CA GLY A 189 -27.62 0.90 -15.22
C GLY A 189 -26.69 1.88 -14.50
N GLY A 190 -25.72 1.39 -13.77
CA GLY A 190 -24.67 2.23 -13.18
C GLY A 190 -23.65 2.64 -14.26
N ASP A 191 -23.60 3.94 -14.57
CA ASP A 191 -22.69 4.55 -15.52
C ASP A 191 -21.27 3.96 -15.38
N ALA A 192 -20.80 3.39 -16.48
CA ALA A 192 -19.40 3.03 -16.65
C ALA A 192 -18.53 4.27 -16.42
N ILE A 193 -17.58 4.18 -15.50
CA ILE A 193 -16.60 5.21 -15.14
C ILE A 193 -15.70 5.54 -16.34
#